data_b026c521e3739cdae2aa466256de73a5
#
_entry.id   b026c521e3739cdae2aa466256de73a5
#
_cell.length_a   1.000
_cell.length_b   1.000
_cell.length_c   1.000
_cell.angle_alpha   90.00
_cell.angle_beta   90.00
_cell.angle_gamma   90.00
#
_symmetry.space_group_name_H-M   'P 1'
#
loop_
_entity.id
_entity.type
_entity.pdbx_description
1 polymer ?
#
loop_
_entity_poly.entity_id
_entity_poly.type
_entity_poly.pdbx_seq_one_letter_code
_entity_poly.pdbx_strand_id
1 'polypeptide(L)'
;MITLKSAREIEAMDKAGDFLASIHIGLRDLIKPGVDMWEVEEYVRRRCKEENFLPLQIGVDGAMMDYPYATCCSLNDEVAHAFPRHYILKDGDLLKVDMVLGGPIAKSDLNVSKLNFNNVEQMKKYTQSYSGGLADSCWAYAVGTPSEEVKNLMDITKEAMYKGIEQAVVGNRIGDIGAA
;
A
#
# COMPACT_ATOMS: atom_id res chain seq x y z
N MET A 1 -12.10 12.00 19.96
CA MET A 1 -11.57 11.27 21.15
C MET A 1 -10.49 10.34 20.66
N ILE A 2 -9.32 10.30 21.30
CA ILE A 2 -8.24 9.35 20.96
C ILE A 2 -8.60 8.00 21.56
N THR A 3 -8.70 6.96 20.74
CA THR A 3 -8.99 5.59 21.19
C THR A 3 -7.69 4.78 21.22
N LEU A 4 -7.39 4.19 22.37
CA LEU A 4 -6.24 3.29 22.50
C LEU A 4 -6.59 1.92 21.93
N LYS A 5 -5.66 1.33 21.17
CA LYS A 5 -5.81 -0.02 20.65
C LYS A 5 -5.56 -1.07 21.74
N SER A 6 -6.39 -2.10 21.75
CA SER A 6 -6.14 -3.30 22.58
C SER A 6 -4.99 -4.14 22.03
N ALA A 7 -4.43 -5.01 22.87
CA ALA A 7 -3.37 -5.93 22.44
C ALA A 7 -3.80 -6.80 21.23
N ARG A 8 -5.07 -7.23 21.18
CA ARG A 8 -5.63 -8.01 20.06
C ARG A 8 -5.68 -7.20 18.76
N GLU A 9 -6.05 -5.92 18.84
CA GLU A 9 -6.07 -5.04 17.66
C GLU A 9 -4.64 -4.78 17.16
N ILE A 10 -3.68 -4.58 18.07
CA ILE A 10 -2.26 -4.42 17.72
C ILE A 10 -1.73 -5.69 17.03
N GLU A 11 -2.01 -6.88 17.56
CA GLU A 11 -1.62 -8.15 16.93
C GLU A 11 -2.24 -8.30 15.53
N ALA A 12 -3.48 -7.88 15.34
CA ALA A 12 -4.12 -7.92 14.01
C ALA A 12 -3.46 -6.93 13.03
N MET A 13 -3.09 -5.74 13.50
CA MET A 13 -2.35 -4.76 12.70
C MET A 13 -0.95 -5.25 12.33
N ASP A 14 -0.25 -5.91 13.26
CA ASP A 14 1.07 -6.51 13.03
C ASP A 14 1.01 -7.54 11.89
N LYS A 15 0.05 -8.47 11.95
CA LYS A 15 -0.17 -9.45 10.86
C LYS A 15 -0.50 -8.79 9.52
N ALA A 16 -1.27 -7.69 9.54
CA ALA A 16 -1.55 -6.93 8.33
C ALA A 16 -0.27 -6.28 7.77
N GLY A 17 0.58 -5.75 8.65
CA GLY A 17 1.88 -5.19 8.30
C GLY A 17 2.83 -6.22 7.68
N ASP A 18 2.93 -7.40 8.28
CA ASP A 18 3.73 -8.51 7.74
C ASP A 18 3.29 -8.92 6.33
N PHE A 19 1.99 -9.03 6.11
CA PHE A 19 1.46 -9.35 4.80
C PHE A 19 1.74 -8.25 3.78
N LEU A 20 1.49 -6.98 4.13
CA LEU A 20 1.79 -5.83 3.30
C LEU A 20 3.28 -5.77 2.92
N ALA A 21 4.17 -5.95 3.89
CA ALA A 21 5.61 -6.01 3.65
C ALA A 21 5.99 -7.16 2.70
N SER A 22 5.36 -8.34 2.84
CA SER A 22 5.60 -9.48 1.95
C SER A 22 5.22 -9.19 0.49
N ILE A 23 4.16 -8.41 0.27
CA ILE A 23 3.77 -7.96 -1.06
C ILE A 23 4.84 -7.02 -1.63
N HIS A 24 5.25 -6.01 -0.88
CA HIS A 24 6.28 -5.08 -1.30
C HIS A 24 7.62 -5.77 -1.63
N ILE A 25 8.00 -6.78 -0.83
CA ILE A 25 9.19 -7.59 -1.10
C ILE A 25 9.05 -8.33 -2.43
N GLY A 26 7.89 -8.95 -2.68
CA GLY A 26 7.64 -9.66 -3.95
C GLY A 26 7.61 -8.72 -5.17
N LEU A 27 7.15 -7.49 -4.99
CA LEU A 27 7.16 -6.47 -6.05
C LEU A 27 8.57 -6.06 -6.48
N ARG A 28 9.60 -6.17 -5.63
CA ARG A 28 11.01 -5.93 -6.02
C ARG A 28 11.45 -6.86 -7.16
N ASP A 29 10.94 -8.08 -7.15
CA ASP A 29 11.29 -9.06 -8.18
C ASP A 29 10.47 -8.89 -9.45
N LEU A 30 9.29 -8.31 -9.36
CA LEU A 30 8.40 -8.05 -10.48
C LEU A 30 8.76 -6.76 -11.22
N ILE A 31 9.02 -5.66 -10.51
CA ILE A 31 9.20 -4.32 -11.07
C ILE A 31 10.58 -4.20 -11.74
N LYS A 32 10.58 -4.34 -13.09
CA LYS A 32 11.78 -4.30 -13.93
C LYS A 32 11.49 -3.60 -15.26
N PRO A 33 12.52 -3.11 -15.99
CA PRO A 33 12.31 -2.62 -17.35
C PRO A 33 11.63 -3.66 -18.23
N GLY A 34 10.63 -3.25 -19.00
CA GLY A 34 9.86 -4.09 -19.89
C GLY A 34 8.60 -4.71 -19.29
N VAL A 35 8.38 -4.63 -17.98
CA VAL A 35 7.15 -5.08 -17.32
C VAL A 35 6.03 -4.05 -17.53
N ASP A 36 4.81 -4.50 -17.77
CA ASP A 36 3.64 -3.65 -17.76
C ASP A 36 3.28 -3.28 -16.30
N MET A 37 3.19 -1.98 -15.99
CA MET A 37 2.82 -1.51 -14.65
C MET A 37 1.48 -2.09 -14.16
N TRP A 38 0.57 -2.47 -15.09
CA TRP A 38 -0.68 -3.15 -14.75
C TRP A 38 -0.46 -4.49 -14.03
N GLU A 39 0.65 -5.18 -14.28
CA GLU A 39 0.99 -6.43 -13.60
C GLU A 39 1.19 -6.26 -12.08
N VAL A 40 1.54 -5.05 -11.63
CA VAL A 40 1.63 -4.71 -10.20
C VAL A 40 0.24 -4.80 -9.54
N GLU A 41 -0.76 -4.21 -10.17
CA GLU A 41 -2.15 -4.26 -9.70
C GLU A 41 -2.68 -5.70 -9.66
N GLU A 42 -2.43 -6.47 -10.72
CA GLU A 42 -2.85 -7.89 -10.79
C GLU A 42 -2.15 -8.74 -9.73
N TYR A 43 -0.86 -8.50 -9.50
CA TYR A 43 -0.11 -9.18 -8.44
C TYR A 43 -0.72 -8.95 -7.07
N VAL A 44 -1.00 -7.70 -6.71
CA VAL A 44 -1.58 -7.35 -5.40
C VAL A 44 -2.98 -7.94 -5.24
N ARG A 45 -3.85 -7.81 -6.27
CA ARG A 45 -5.19 -8.41 -6.25
C ARG A 45 -5.16 -9.93 -6.06
N ARG A 46 -4.26 -10.61 -6.74
CA ARG A 46 -4.07 -12.05 -6.61
C ARG A 46 -3.62 -12.42 -5.20
N ARG A 47 -2.59 -11.76 -4.66
CA ARG A 47 -2.09 -12.02 -3.31
C ARG A 47 -3.16 -11.79 -2.25
N CYS A 48 -3.97 -10.73 -2.37
CA CYS A 48 -5.10 -10.49 -1.47
C CYS A 48 -6.12 -11.64 -1.48
N LYS A 49 -6.43 -12.20 -2.64
CA LYS A 49 -7.34 -13.35 -2.76
C LYS A 49 -6.77 -14.64 -2.18
N GLU A 50 -5.50 -14.91 -2.40
CA GLU A 50 -4.79 -16.10 -1.91
C GLU A 50 -4.76 -16.15 -0.38
N GLU A 51 -4.39 -15.02 0.24
CA GLU A 51 -4.17 -14.91 1.69
C GLU A 51 -5.40 -14.38 2.47
N ASN A 52 -6.50 -14.14 1.77
CA ASN A 52 -7.78 -13.68 2.34
C ASN A 52 -7.69 -12.31 3.03
N PHE A 53 -7.04 -11.35 2.35
CA PHE A 53 -6.96 -9.94 2.73
C PHE A 53 -7.80 -9.06 1.82
N LEU A 54 -8.35 -7.96 2.36
CA LEU A 54 -9.07 -6.95 1.59
C LEU A 54 -8.14 -5.83 1.11
N PRO A 55 -8.16 -5.48 -0.18
CA PRO A 55 -7.55 -4.25 -0.67
C PRO A 55 -8.49 -3.07 -0.33
N LEU A 56 -8.18 -2.36 0.76
CA LEU A 56 -9.06 -1.35 1.35
C LEU A 56 -9.08 -0.01 0.60
N GLN A 57 -8.29 0.16 -0.44
CA GLN A 57 -8.36 1.33 -1.31
C GLN A 57 -9.56 1.26 -2.26
N ILE A 58 -9.98 0.05 -2.68
CA ILE A 58 -11.11 -0.09 -3.59
C ILE A 58 -12.40 0.38 -2.89
N GLY A 59 -13.06 1.37 -3.48
CA GLY A 59 -14.28 1.95 -2.95
C GLY A 59 -14.10 3.07 -1.93
N VAL A 60 -12.86 3.57 -1.75
CA VAL A 60 -12.64 4.79 -0.97
C VAL A 60 -13.21 5.98 -1.73
N ASP A 61 -13.93 6.85 -1.00
CA ASP A 61 -14.53 8.05 -1.58
C ASP A 61 -13.47 9.00 -2.15
N GLY A 62 -13.53 9.25 -3.44
CA GLY A 62 -12.71 10.25 -4.13
C GLY A 62 -13.53 11.45 -4.55
N ALA A 63 -12.87 12.55 -4.90
CA ALA A 63 -13.53 13.80 -5.27
C ALA A 63 -14.40 13.69 -6.55
N MET A 64 -14.05 12.80 -7.48
CA MET A 64 -14.74 12.62 -8.75
C MET A 64 -15.39 11.24 -8.88
N MET A 65 -14.79 10.23 -8.28
CA MET A 65 -15.27 8.84 -8.30
C MET A 65 -14.65 8.05 -7.15
N ASP A 66 -15.31 6.97 -6.75
CA ASP A 66 -14.74 6.02 -5.80
C ASP A 66 -13.48 5.38 -6.39
N TYR A 67 -12.44 5.19 -5.57
CA TYR A 67 -11.16 4.65 -6.04
C TYR A 67 -11.32 3.19 -6.52
N PRO A 68 -10.96 2.85 -7.77
CA PRO A 68 -11.34 1.56 -8.35
C PRO A 68 -10.25 0.46 -8.27
N TYR A 69 -9.08 0.76 -7.71
CA TYR A 69 -7.91 -0.13 -7.75
C TYR A 69 -7.43 -0.54 -6.35
N ALA A 70 -6.68 -1.64 -6.30
CA ALA A 70 -6.04 -2.14 -5.08
C ALA A 70 -4.74 -1.41 -4.75
N THR A 71 -4.15 -0.73 -5.73
CA THR A 71 -2.88 0.00 -5.60
C THR A 71 -2.99 1.40 -6.16
N CYS A 72 -2.24 2.35 -5.58
CA CYS A 72 -1.84 3.57 -6.26
C CYS A 72 -0.47 3.36 -6.90
N CYS A 73 -0.37 3.56 -8.21
CA CYS A 73 0.88 3.40 -8.96
C CYS A 73 1.29 4.76 -9.54
N SER A 74 2.10 5.50 -8.79
CA SER A 74 2.52 6.86 -9.17
C SER A 74 3.92 6.82 -9.80
N LEU A 75 3.99 7.17 -11.08
CA LEU A 75 5.20 7.06 -11.90
C LEU A 75 5.91 8.41 -11.99
N ASN A 76 7.21 8.42 -11.78
CA ASN A 76 8.11 9.57 -11.94
C ASN A 76 7.60 10.81 -11.15
N ASP A 77 7.15 11.86 -11.84
CA ASP A 77 6.67 13.12 -11.28
C ASP A 77 5.24 13.09 -10.72
N GLU A 78 4.52 11.99 -10.90
CA GLU A 78 3.23 11.79 -10.23
C GLU A 78 3.45 11.66 -8.72
N VAL A 79 2.88 12.56 -7.91
CA VAL A 79 3.16 12.63 -6.47
C VAL A 79 2.55 11.44 -5.74
N ALA A 80 1.23 11.25 -5.82
CA ALA A 80 0.48 10.21 -5.12
C ALA A 80 -0.86 9.93 -5.81
N HIS A 81 -1.52 8.83 -5.42
CA HIS A 81 -2.89 8.43 -5.82
C HIS A 81 -3.10 8.25 -7.33
N ALA A 82 -2.02 8.09 -8.11
CA ALA A 82 -2.16 7.81 -9.54
C ALA A 82 -2.71 6.40 -9.77
N PHE A 83 -3.51 6.25 -10.81
CA PHE A 83 -4.12 4.97 -11.16
C PHE A 83 -3.10 4.02 -11.81
N PRO A 84 -3.10 2.73 -11.45
CA PRO A 84 -2.41 1.73 -12.25
C PRO A 84 -2.97 1.73 -13.68
N ARG A 85 -2.09 1.60 -14.66
CA ARG A 85 -2.45 1.65 -16.08
C ARG A 85 -1.50 0.79 -16.90
N HIS A 86 -1.87 0.51 -18.14
CA HIS A 86 -0.95 -0.09 -19.09
C HIS A 86 0.16 0.89 -19.46
N TYR A 87 1.34 0.61 -18.95
CA TYR A 87 2.56 1.35 -19.23
C TYR A 87 3.75 0.41 -19.08
N ILE A 88 4.52 0.28 -20.13
CA ILE A 88 5.74 -0.55 -20.08
C ILE A 88 6.83 0.23 -19.36
N LEU A 89 7.21 -0.26 -18.20
CA LEU A 89 8.24 0.34 -17.35
C LEU A 89 9.59 0.40 -18.09
N LYS A 90 10.27 1.53 -17.97
CA LYS A 90 11.54 1.81 -18.64
C LYS A 90 12.67 1.88 -17.64
N ASP A 91 13.88 1.62 -18.12
CA ASP A 91 15.09 1.85 -17.34
C ASP A 91 15.17 3.31 -16.89
N GLY A 92 15.41 3.53 -15.60
CA GLY A 92 15.45 4.86 -14.99
C GLY A 92 14.11 5.39 -14.44
N ASP A 93 12.98 4.71 -14.69
CA ASP A 93 11.70 5.09 -14.07
C ASP A 93 11.75 4.93 -12.55
N LEU A 94 11.01 5.79 -11.85
CA LEU A 94 10.73 5.70 -10.42
C LEU A 94 9.24 5.39 -10.22
N LEU A 95 8.92 4.19 -9.74
CA LEU A 95 7.54 3.78 -9.48
C LEU A 95 7.29 3.77 -7.96
N LYS A 96 6.31 4.56 -7.50
CA LYS A 96 5.80 4.51 -6.13
C LYS A 96 4.53 3.66 -6.12
N VAL A 97 4.52 2.61 -5.29
CA VAL A 97 3.37 1.74 -5.10
C VAL A 97 2.88 1.91 -3.67
N ASP A 98 1.67 2.39 -3.56
CA ASP A 98 1.00 2.67 -2.30
C ASP A 98 -0.25 1.80 -2.16
N MET A 99 -0.46 1.18 -0.99
CA MET A 99 -1.59 0.30 -0.77
C MET A 99 -1.97 0.19 0.71
N VAL A 100 -3.28 0.06 0.93
CA VAL A 100 -3.88 -0.21 2.24
C VAL A 100 -4.51 -1.59 2.21
N LEU A 101 -4.10 -2.47 3.11
CA LEU A 101 -4.60 -3.84 3.21
C LEU A 101 -5.21 -4.10 4.58
N GLY A 102 -6.34 -4.81 4.60
CA GLY A 102 -7.04 -5.23 5.82
C GLY A 102 -7.10 -6.75 5.94
N GLY A 103 -6.74 -7.27 7.10
CA GLY A 103 -6.72 -8.71 7.39
C GLY A 103 -5.78 -9.06 8.55
N PRO A 104 -5.54 -10.35 8.78
CA PRO A 104 -6.17 -11.50 8.11
C PRO A 104 -7.66 -11.64 8.46
N ILE A 105 -8.45 -12.10 7.50
CA ILE A 105 -9.88 -12.34 7.67
C ILE A 105 -10.13 -13.84 7.69
N ALA A 106 -10.91 -14.34 8.66
CA ALA A 106 -11.28 -15.75 8.65
C ALA A 106 -12.21 -16.06 7.45
N LYS A 107 -11.94 -17.12 6.71
CA LYS A 107 -12.74 -17.49 5.53
C LYS A 107 -14.19 -17.82 5.86
N SER A 108 -14.49 -18.16 7.13
CA SER A 108 -15.85 -18.31 7.65
C SER A 108 -16.62 -16.99 7.67
N ASP A 109 -15.93 -15.87 7.90
CA ASP A 109 -16.52 -14.55 8.05
C ASP A 109 -16.66 -13.88 6.68
N LEU A 110 -15.59 -13.93 5.87
CA LEU A 110 -15.58 -13.45 4.51
C LEU A 110 -14.55 -14.21 3.65
N ASN A 111 -15.01 -14.80 2.55
CA ASN A 111 -14.13 -15.42 1.58
C ASN A 111 -13.75 -14.42 0.47
N VAL A 112 -12.63 -13.74 0.64
CA VAL A 112 -12.13 -12.71 -0.28
C VAL A 112 -11.88 -13.25 -1.69
N SER A 113 -11.52 -14.53 -1.83
CA SER A 113 -11.29 -15.13 -3.15
C SER A 113 -12.53 -15.12 -4.07
N LYS A 114 -13.73 -15.03 -3.47
CA LYS A 114 -15.01 -14.97 -4.18
C LYS A 114 -15.45 -13.55 -4.55
N LEU A 115 -14.76 -12.53 -4.05
CA LEU A 115 -15.12 -11.14 -4.32
C LEU A 115 -14.71 -10.73 -5.73
N ASN A 116 -15.56 -9.90 -6.35
CA ASN A 116 -15.22 -9.25 -7.60
C ASN A 116 -14.63 -7.86 -7.32
N PHE A 117 -13.32 -7.76 -7.34
CA PHE A 117 -12.61 -6.50 -7.10
C PHE A 117 -12.86 -5.42 -8.17
N ASN A 118 -13.47 -5.79 -9.31
CA ASN A 118 -13.90 -4.81 -10.32
C ASN A 118 -15.28 -4.21 -10.01
N ASN A 119 -16.01 -4.77 -9.07
CA ASN A 119 -17.29 -4.20 -8.60
C ASN A 119 -17.01 -3.22 -7.44
N VAL A 120 -16.69 -1.98 -7.80
CA VAL A 120 -16.32 -0.93 -6.84
C VAL A 120 -17.42 -0.68 -5.80
N GLU A 121 -18.69 -0.66 -6.21
CA GLU A 121 -19.83 -0.48 -5.30
C GLU A 121 -19.92 -1.62 -4.26
N GLN A 122 -19.68 -2.86 -4.68
CA GLN A 122 -19.62 -3.99 -3.76
C GLN A 122 -18.44 -3.85 -2.79
N MET A 123 -17.26 -3.53 -3.32
CA MET A 123 -16.04 -3.39 -2.51
C MET A 123 -16.16 -2.24 -1.51
N LYS A 124 -16.76 -1.13 -1.88
CA LYS A 124 -17.02 0.01 -1.00
C LYS A 124 -17.74 -0.41 0.28
N LYS A 125 -18.72 -1.30 0.21
CA LYS A 125 -19.45 -1.81 1.39
C LYS A 125 -18.51 -2.53 2.36
N TYR A 126 -17.58 -3.35 1.85
CA TYR A 126 -16.59 -4.04 2.68
C TYR A 126 -15.55 -3.07 3.24
N THR A 127 -15.03 -2.17 2.42
CA THR A 127 -14.05 -1.16 2.83
C THR A 127 -14.60 -0.28 3.95
N GLN A 128 -15.81 0.25 3.81
CA GLN A 128 -16.43 1.13 4.81
C GLN A 128 -16.84 0.41 6.11
N SER A 129 -17.16 -0.88 6.04
CA SER A 129 -17.55 -1.66 7.22
C SER A 129 -16.39 -2.39 7.89
N TYR A 130 -15.19 -2.34 7.31
CA TYR A 130 -14.05 -3.06 7.86
C TYR A 130 -13.56 -2.45 9.17
N SER A 131 -13.39 -3.29 10.19
CA SER A 131 -12.96 -2.89 11.54
C SER A 131 -11.83 -3.76 12.11
N GLY A 132 -11.20 -4.58 11.26
CA GLY A 132 -10.08 -5.45 11.65
C GLY A 132 -8.73 -4.74 11.65
N GLY A 133 -7.66 -5.52 11.73
CA GLY A 133 -6.29 -5.02 11.57
C GLY A 133 -6.04 -4.54 10.15
N LEU A 134 -5.40 -3.40 10.02
CA LEU A 134 -5.02 -2.84 8.73
C LEU A 134 -3.59 -2.32 8.77
N ALA A 135 -2.97 -2.29 7.60
CA ALA A 135 -1.66 -1.69 7.37
C ALA A 135 -1.67 -0.88 6.07
N ASP A 136 -0.88 0.17 6.07
CA ASP A 136 -0.73 1.11 4.98
C ASP A 136 0.76 1.40 4.77
N SER A 137 1.23 1.33 3.54
CA SER A 137 2.58 1.80 3.19
C SER A 137 2.75 2.08 1.70
N CYS A 138 3.62 3.04 1.43
CA CYS A 138 4.09 3.38 0.09
C CYS A 138 5.58 3.06 -0.03
N TRP A 139 5.97 2.25 -1.04
CA TRP A 139 7.37 1.98 -1.35
C TRP A 139 7.70 2.52 -2.74
N ALA A 140 8.91 3.11 -2.85
CA ALA A 140 9.48 3.55 -4.12
C ALA A 140 10.41 2.49 -4.69
N TYR A 141 10.26 2.21 -5.99
CA TYR A 141 11.03 1.24 -6.76
C TYR A 141 11.75 1.94 -7.90
N ALA A 142 13.07 1.90 -7.88
CA ALA A 142 13.85 2.27 -9.04
C ALA A 142 13.76 1.15 -10.08
N VAL A 143 13.32 1.46 -11.28
CA VAL A 143 13.20 0.51 -12.40
C VAL A 143 14.53 0.47 -13.15
N GLY A 144 15.25 -0.64 -13.05
CA GLY A 144 16.58 -0.75 -13.63
C GLY A 144 17.62 0.14 -12.93
N THR A 145 18.26 1.04 -13.67
CA THR A 145 19.36 1.89 -13.17
C THR A 145 18.85 3.32 -12.95
N PRO A 146 18.61 3.75 -11.71
CA PRO A 146 18.18 5.12 -11.42
C PRO A 146 19.30 6.12 -11.64
N SER A 147 18.95 7.38 -11.94
CA SER A 147 19.91 8.48 -11.90
C SER A 147 20.43 8.71 -10.48
N GLU A 148 21.58 9.36 -10.33
CA GLU A 148 22.11 9.72 -9.01
C GLU A 148 21.16 10.64 -8.23
N GLU A 149 20.41 11.52 -8.93
CA GLU A 149 19.40 12.38 -8.32
C GLU A 149 18.25 11.57 -7.71
N VAL A 150 17.71 10.60 -8.47
CA VAL A 150 16.63 9.71 -8.02
C VAL A 150 17.10 8.85 -6.85
N LYS A 151 18.31 8.30 -6.93
CA LYS A 151 18.89 7.51 -5.85
C LYS A 151 19.05 8.33 -4.57
N ASN A 152 19.60 9.53 -4.70
CA ASN A 152 19.77 10.44 -3.56
C ASN A 152 18.41 10.81 -2.93
N LEU A 153 17.39 11.10 -3.74
CA LEU A 153 16.04 11.36 -3.26
C LEU A 153 15.47 10.18 -2.47
N MET A 154 15.64 8.95 -2.99
CA MET A 154 15.16 7.74 -2.31
C MET A 154 15.89 7.53 -0.97
N ASP A 155 17.21 7.71 -0.94
CA ASP A 155 18.03 7.53 0.27
C ASP A 155 17.66 8.56 1.34
N ILE A 156 17.55 9.86 0.99
CA ILE A 156 17.14 10.93 1.91
C ILE A 156 15.72 10.69 2.44
N THR A 157 14.79 10.31 1.57
CA THR A 157 13.40 10.04 1.99
C THR A 157 13.34 8.87 2.98
N LYS A 158 14.11 7.82 2.73
CA LYS A 158 14.22 6.68 3.63
C LYS A 158 14.85 7.07 4.97
N GLU A 159 15.91 7.88 4.96
CA GLU A 159 16.52 8.38 6.19
C GLU A 159 15.54 9.23 7.00
N ALA A 160 14.82 10.15 6.35
CA ALA A 160 13.80 10.99 7.00
C ALA A 160 12.69 10.14 7.65
N MET A 161 12.23 9.08 6.97
CA MET A 161 11.25 8.15 7.53
C MET A 161 11.76 7.51 8.83
N TYR A 162 13.00 7.01 8.85
CA TYR A 162 13.55 6.40 10.07
C TYR A 162 13.75 7.40 11.21
N LYS A 163 14.19 8.62 10.91
CA LYS A 163 14.27 9.70 11.91
C LYS A 163 12.91 10.00 12.53
N GLY A 164 11.85 10.05 11.71
CA GLY A 164 10.49 10.21 12.20
C GLY A 164 10.04 9.05 13.09
N ILE A 165 10.33 7.80 12.69
CA ILE A 165 10.00 6.60 13.48
C ILE A 165 10.69 6.61 14.86
N GLU A 166 11.93 7.05 14.95
CA GLU A 166 12.67 7.19 16.21
C GLU A 166 11.99 8.14 17.19
N GLN A 167 11.20 9.11 16.69
CA GLN A 167 10.42 10.03 17.53
C GLN A 167 9.07 9.44 17.99
N ALA A 168 8.64 8.30 17.47
CA ALA A 168 7.36 7.67 17.82
C ALA A 168 7.46 6.91 19.17
N VAL A 169 7.81 7.64 20.23
CA VAL A 169 8.02 7.11 21.59
C VAL A 169 7.13 7.79 22.61
N VAL A 170 6.92 7.12 23.75
CA VAL A 170 6.12 7.67 24.85
C VAL A 170 6.72 9.01 25.35
N GLY A 171 5.87 10.02 25.43
CA GLY A 171 6.24 11.37 25.84
C GLY A 171 6.35 12.36 24.68
N ASN A 172 6.57 11.89 23.47
CA ASN A 172 6.61 12.72 22.27
C ASN A 172 5.21 13.01 21.71
N ARG A 173 5.11 13.99 20.87
CA ARG A 173 3.89 14.40 20.15
C ARG A 173 4.01 14.07 18.67
N ILE A 174 2.89 14.04 17.97
CA ILE A 174 2.87 13.86 16.49
C ILE A 174 3.74 14.92 15.79
N GLY A 175 3.78 16.18 16.31
CA GLY A 175 4.63 17.24 15.77
C GLY A 175 6.12 16.94 15.84
N ASP A 176 6.57 16.15 16.81
CA ASP A 176 7.98 15.77 16.96
C ASP A 176 8.42 14.82 15.83
N ILE A 177 7.52 13.94 15.37
CA ILE A 177 7.75 13.08 14.20
C ILE A 177 7.95 13.90 12.94
N GLY A 178 7.10 14.93 12.73
CA GLY A 178 7.19 15.76 11.54
C GLY A 178 8.34 16.79 11.56
N ALA A 179 8.89 17.07 12.74
CA ALA A 179 10.02 18.01 12.91
C ALA A 179 11.39 17.34 12.72
N ALA A 180 11.48 16.04 12.91
CA ALA A 180 12.72 15.25 12.80
C ALA A 180 13.13 14.99 11.35
#